data_180eafdf9dbe8dd3da5695f2adbe104a
#
_entry.id   180eafdf9dbe8dd3da5695f2adbe104a
#
_cell.length_a   1.000
_cell.length_b   1.000
_cell.length_c   1.000
_cell.angle_alpha   90.00
_cell.angle_beta   90.00
_cell.angle_gamma   90.00
#
_symmetry.space_group_name_H-M   'P 1'
#
loop_
_entity.id
_entity.type
_entity.pdbx_description
1 polymer ?
#
loop_
_entity_poly.entity_id
_entity_poly.type
_entity_poly.pdbx_seq_one_letter_code
_entity_poly.pdbx_strand_id
1 'polypeptide(L)'
;MKNNSVTKKTNKFSELAEHKSTRGRRSVSTAITAPIFALVVLLCLFFAAFRLIPSFAIKNFCDGGAGSTGGAAVVYAEMPFYDLRPQKIVKRAEFYTSYTTSSPERKNNISVAANALDNTFIDVGGEFSFNDTVGARTEARGYKKAKIIVGGKFVDGVGGGVCQVSTTLYNAALLSGLKITEYHSHSLPVSYIAPSFDAMVNSGSADLRFINDTHNPVIIKATANESTIRITLYGEPMKEKFVRKSVITDKIAAPEEEVIADDDGEFPELYEGERKVVSYSKEGYKSEGYLIKLIDGAPVASIKIRSDTYASLKGKIVEGRAKRPEGNEEENLFGITEIDDFDKFNDFDETDYIDYIDEPDFDNWR
;
A
#
# COMPACT_ATOMS: atom_id res chain seq x y z
N MET A 1 58.53 10.82 45.50
CA MET A 1 59.24 9.54 45.74
C MET A 1 58.55 8.42 45.00
N LYS A 2 59.32 7.79 44.09
CA LYS A 2 59.20 6.47 43.47
C LYS A 2 57.91 6.18 42.65
N ASN A 3 57.97 6.23 41.34
CA ASN A 3 58.68 5.49 40.28
C ASN A 3 58.06 4.14 39.94
N ASN A 4 57.65 4.06 38.67
CA ASN A 4 57.88 2.98 37.69
C ASN A 4 57.02 1.70 37.88
N SER A 5 56.46 1.09 36.87
CA SER A 5 56.98 0.89 35.51
C SER A 5 55.84 0.41 34.57
N VAL A 6 55.74 1.10 33.46
CA VAL A 6 55.19 0.59 32.21
C VAL A 6 56.35 -0.04 31.46
N THR A 7 56.23 -1.27 30.97
CA THR A 7 56.86 -1.66 29.71
C THR A 7 56.46 -3.04 29.22
N LYS A 8 56.17 -3.11 27.93
CA LYS A 8 56.40 -4.18 26.94
C LYS A 8 55.54 -5.44 26.98
N LYS A 9 54.55 -5.44 26.10
CA LYS A 9 54.28 -6.64 25.26
C LYS A 9 53.68 -6.17 23.90
N THR A 10 54.57 -5.59 23.08
CA THR A 10 54.40 -5.54 21.63
C THR A 10 55.59 -6.23 21.02
N ASN A 11 55.35 -7.04 20.01
CA ASN A 11 56.26 -7.81 19.16
C ASN A 11 56.30 -9.32 19.43
N LYS A 12 55.34 -10.02 18.85
CA LYS A 12 55.51 -11.42 18.47
C LYS A 12 54.48 -11.86 17.41
N PHE A 13 54.30 -11.10 16.35
CA PHE A 13 53.49 -11.51 15.19
C PHE A 13 53.99 -10.97 13.85
N SER A 14 55.31 -10.80 13.69
CA SER A 14 55.86 -10.36 12.38
C SER A 14 56.95 -11.29 11.82
N GLU A 15 57.07 -12.52 12.29
CA GLU A 15 58.12 -13.43 11.78
C GLU A 15 57.60 -14.83 11.48
N LEU A 16 56.50 -14.95 10.68
CA LEU A 16 56.06 -16.24 10.13
C LEU A 16 55.36 -16.10 8.78
N ALA A 17 55.84 -15.22 7.94
CA ALA A 17 55.29 -15.04 6.58
C ALA A 17 56.37 -14.93 5.52
N GLU A 18 57.42 -15.73 5.60
CA GLU A 18 58.35 -15.96 4.47
C GLU A 18 58.88 -17.39 4.54
N HIS A 19 58.17 -18.33 3.96
CA HIS A 19 58.65 -19.49 3.20
C HIS A 19 57.49 -20.37 2.77
N LYS A 20 57.15 -20.28 1.52
CA LYS A 20 56.79 -21.33 0.56
C LYS A 20 55.83 -20.86 -0.50
N SER A 21 56.41 -20.11 -1.40
CA SER A 21 55.88 -20.00 -2.77
C SER A 21 56.46 -21.17 -3.56
N THR A 22 55.70 -21.68 -4.44
CA THR A 22 55.89 -22.64 -5.55
C THR A 22 55.22 -23.98 -5.34
N ARG A 23 53.94 -24.02 -5.74
CA ARG A 23 53.40 -25.18 -6.48
C ARG A 23 52.04 -24.88 -7.15
N GLY A 24 52.08 -24.74 -8.46
CA GLY A 24 51.03 -25.24 -9.37
C GLY A 24 49.61 -24.65 -9.26
N ARG A 25 49.36 -23.47 -9.76
CA ARG A 25 48.03 -23.09 -10.26
C ARG A 25 47.67 -24.06 -11.38
N ARG A 26 46.96 -25.14 -11.09
CA ARG A 26 46.17 -25.87 -12.10
C ARG A 26 44.86 -25.12 -12.26
N SER A 27 44.67 -24.49 -13.40
CA SER A 27 43.44 -23.93 -13.91
C SER A 27 42.38 -25.02 -13.98
N VAL A 28 41.40 -25.00 -13.08
CA VAL A 28 40.19 -25.85 -13.10
C VAL A 28 38.97 -25.00 -13.36
N SER A 29 39.02 -24.09 -14.32
CA SER A 29 37.91 -23.16 -14.55
C SER A 29 37.32 -23.14 -15.96
N THR A 30 37.81 -23.93 -16.89
CA THR A 30 37.31 -23.87 -18.28
C THR A 30 36.54 -25.12 -18.77
N ALA A 31 36.46 -26.17 -17.93
CA ALA A 31 35.82 -27.43 -18.37
C ALA A 31 34.33 -27.56 -17.96
N ILE A 32 33.81 -26.72 -17.05
CA ILE A 32 32.42 -26.86 -16.56
C ILE A 32 31.48 -25.80 -17.14
N THR A 33 31.99 -24.69 -17.65
CA THR A 33 31.15 -23.61 -18.20
C THR A 33 30.66 -23.89 -19.64
N ALA A 34 31.41 -24.61 -20.43
CA ALA A 34 31.03 -24.90 -21.82
C ALA A 34 29.77 -25.78 -21.97
N PRO A 35 29.57 -26.87 -21.18
CA PRO A 35 28.34 -27.66 -21.33
C PRO A 35 27.09 -26.94 -20.77
N ILE A 36 27.24 -26.08 -19.74
CA ILE A 36 26.12 -25.33 -19.19
C ILE A 36 25.66 -24.25 -20.18
N PHE A 37 26.60 -23.54 -20.80
CA PHE A 37 26.29 -22.54 -21.84
C PHE A 37 25.63 -23.17 -23.06
N ALA A 38 26.11 -24.33 -23.52
CA ALA A 38 25.51 -25.08 -24.60
C ALA A 38 24.08 -25.56 -24.25
N LEU A 39 23.84 -26.00 -23.01
CA LEU A 39 22.51 -26.41 -22.55
C LEU A 39 21.52 -25.22 -22.48
N VAL A 40 21.96 -24.05 -22.01
CA VAL A 40 21.13 -22.84 -21.98
C VAL A 40 20.80 -22.37 -23.39
N VAL A 41 21.75 -22.37 -24.31
CA VAL A 41 21.52 -22.01 -25.72
C VAL A 41 20.58 -23.01 -26.40
N LEU A 42 20.72 -24.31 -26.14
CA LEU A 42 19.80 -25.34 -26.65
C LEU A 42 18.38 -25.19 -26.08
N LEU A 43 18.23 -24.86 -24.78
CA LEU A 43 16.94 -24.56 -24.18
C LEU A 43 16.31 -23.28 -24.77
N CYS A 44 17.09 -22.24 -24.98
CA CYS A 44 16.61 -21.02 -25.65
C CYS A 44 16.17 -21.25 -27.08
N LEU A 45 16.92 -22.07 -27.82
CA LEU A 45 16.57 -22.47 -29.20
C LEU A 45 15.34 -23.39 -29.23
N PHE A 46 15.19 -24.29 -28.24
CA PHE A 46 14.01 -25.14 -28.09
C PHE A 46 12.75 -24.31 -27.81
N PHE A 47 12.83 -23.33 -26.89
CA PHE A 47 11.72 -22.43 -26.63
C PHE A 47 11.43 -21.47 -27.79
N ALA A 48 12.44 -21.02 -28.53
CA ALA A 48 12.26 -20.25 -29.76
C ALA A 48 11.61 -21.06 -30.89
N ALA A 49 12.00 -22.33 -31.03
CA ALA A 49 11.41 -23.23 -32.00
C ALA A 49 9.97 -23.62 -31.64
N PHE A 50 9.66 -23.74 -30.34
CA PHE A 50 8.29 -24.03 -29.88
C PHE A 50 7.32 -22.86 -30.14
N ARG A 51 7.83 -21.62 -30.23
CA ARG A 51 7.04 -20.44 -30.66
C ARG A 51 6.86 -20.32 -32.17
N LEU A 52 7.61 -21.11 -32.97
CA LEU A 52 7.59 -21.08 -34.42
C LEU A 52 6.89 -22.30 -35.06
N ILE A 53 6.28 -23.19 -34.27
CA ILE A 53 5.44 -24.24 -34.80
C ILE A 53 4.09 -23.60 -35.17
N PRO A 54 3.85 -23.36 -36.47
CA PRO A 54 2.50 -22.95 -36.89
C PRO A 54 1.56 -24.11 -36.54
N SER A 55 0.39 -23.81 -36.02
CA SER A 55 -0.71 -24.74 -35.67
C SER A 55 -1.22 -25.59 -36.85
N PHE A 56 -0.42 -25.70 -37.88
CA PHE A 56 -0.74 -26.45 -39.13
C PHE A 56 -0.36 -27.93 -39.04
N ALA A 57 0.40 -28.39 -38.03
CA ALA A 57 0.92 -29.76 -37.98
C ALA A 57 0.01 -30.77 -37.25
N ILE A 58 -1.13 -30.36 -36.71
CA ILE A 58 -2.04 -31.29 -35.97
C ILE A 58 -3.18 -31.83 -36.85
N LYS A 59 -3.26 -31.41 -38.12
CA LYS A 59 -4.40 -31.76 -38.97
C LYS A 59 -4.32 -33.13 -39.63
N ASN A 60 -3.21 -33.85 -39.55
CA ASN A 60 -3.01 -35.10 -40.32
C ASN A 60 -2.85 -36.39 -39.48
N PHE A 61 -3.28 -36.39 -38.21
CA PHE A 61 -3.13 -37.57 -37.35
C PHE A 61 -4.45 -38.31 -37.02
N CYS A 62 -5.59 -37.92 -37.58
CA CYS A 62 -6.88 -38.53 -37.27
C CYS A 62 -7.67 -39.01 -38.50
N ASP A 63 -7.04 -39.21 -39.66
CA ASP A 63 -7.72 -39.87 -40.79
C ASP A 63 -7.24 -41.32 -40.97
N GLY A 64 -7.88 -42.20 -40.23
CA GLY A 64 -7.71 -43.62 -40.36
C GLY A 64 -8.80 -44.38 -39.63
N GLY A 65 -9.97 -44.63 -40.29
CA GLY A 65 -10.96 -45.57 -39.76
C GLY A 65 -12.41 -45.18 -40.01
N ALA A 66 -13.01 -45.85 -40.95
CA ALA A 66 -14.37 -45.70 -41.43
C ALA A 66 -15.49 -45.84 -40.35
N GLY A 67 -16.56 -45.09 -40.53
CA GLY A 67 -17.92 -45.54 -40.13
C GLY A 67 -18.71 -44.63 -39.23
N SER A 68 -19.83 -44.10 -39.79
CA SER A 68 -21.08 -43.72 -39.11
C SER A 68 -21.26 -42.28 -38.62
N THR A 69 -21.98 -41.53 -39.41
CA THR A 69 -23.07 -40.54 -39.11
C THR A 69 -23.16 -39.99 -37.70
N GLY A 70 -22.79 -38.74 -37.56
CA GLY A 70 -23.07 -37.90 -36.41
C GLY A 70 -22.23 -36.62 -36.52
N GLY A 71 -22.74 -35.58 -37.22
CA GLY A 71 -22.04 -34.33 -37.43
C GLY A 71 -21.84 -33.58 -36.11
N ALA A 72 -20.68 -33.75 -35.50
CA ALA A 72 -20.20 -32.82 -34.47
C ALA A 72 -19.63 -31.60 -35.22
N ALA A 73 -20.36 -30.50 -35.19
CA ALA A 73 -19.83 -29.21 -35.61
C ALA A 73 -18.64 -28.88 -34.69
N VAL A 74 -17.42 -28.95 -35.23
CA VAL A 74 -16.25 -28.41 -34.58
C VAL A 74 -16.40 -26.89 -34.59
N VAL A 75 -16.84 -26.35 -33.51
CA VAL A 75 -16.82 -24.91 -33.28
C VAL A 75 -15.35 -24.51 -33.17
N TYR A 76 -14.80 -23.97 -34.23
CA TYR A 76 -13.51 -23.28 -34.15
C TYR A 76 -13.76 -22.06 -33.28
N ALA A 77 -13.34 -22.09 -32.02
CA ALA A 77 -13.15 -20.88 -31.26
C ALA A 77 -12.11 -20.08 -32.02
N GLU A 78 -12.56 -18.99 -32.66
CA GLU A 78 -11.64 -18.01 -33.24
C GLU A 78 -10.78 -17.52 -32.06
N MET A 79 -9.53 -17.95 -32.02
CA MET A 79 -8.55 -17.36 -31.11
C MET A 79 -8.47 -15.89 -31.51
N PRO A 80 -8.66 -14.96 -30.59
CA PRO A 80 -8.57 -13.55 -30.91
C PRO A 80 -7.19 -13.32 -31.54
N PHE A 81 -7.17 -12.77 -32.75
CA PHE A 81 -5.94 -12.30 -33.37
C PHE A 81 -5.32 -11.30 -32.42
N TYR A 82 -4.25 -11.68 -31.71
CA TYR A 82 -3.43 -10.72 -30.99
C TYR A 82 -2.86 -9.77 -32.05
N ASP A 83 -3.32 -8.54 -32.01
CA ASP A 83 -2.76 -7.48 -32.83
C ASP A 83 -1.28 -7.30 -32.46
N LEU A 84 -0.39 -7.87 -33.25
CA LEU A 84 1.06 -7.83 -33.05
C LEU A 84 1.68 -6.44 -33.31
N ARG A 85 0.85 -5.42 -33.58
CA ARG A 85 1.36 -4.05 -33.65
C ARG A 85 1.90 -3.64 -32.30
N PRO A 86 3.04 -2.90 -32.25
CA PRO A 86 3.57 -2.39 -31.00
C PRO A 86 2.49 -1.52 -30.33
N GLN A 87 1.97 -2.04 -29.23
CA GLN A 87 0.91 -1.39 -28.47
C GLN A 87 1.49 -0.19 -27.73
N LYS A 88 0.88 0.98 -27.90
CA LYS A 88 1.32 2.18 -27.24
C LYS A 88 0.94 2.11 -25.75
N ILE A 89 1.95 1.92 -24.89
CA ILE A 89 1.77 2.00 -23.44
C ILE A 89 1.92 3.48 -23.03
N VAL A 90 0.90 4.02 -22.38
CA VAL A 90 0.85 5.40 -21.90
C VAL A 90 0.44 5.46 -20.43
N LYS A 91 0.66 6.61 -19.80
CA LYS A 91 0.09 6.89 -18.47
C LYS A 91 -1.45 6.90 -18.59
N ARG A 92 -2.13 5.99 -17.91
CA ARG A 92 -3.59 5.92 -17.82
C ARG A 92 -4.12 6.84 -16.73
N ALA A 93 -3.58 6.70 -15.52
CA ALA A 93 -3.91 7.54 -14.39
C ALA A 93 -2.74 7.61 -13.40
N GLU A 94 -2.83 8.59 -12.53
CA GLU A 94 -1.91 8.81 -11.43
C GLU A 94 -2.70 9.29 -10.23
N PHE A 95 -2.32 8.81 -9.05
CA PHE A 95 -2.84 9.29 -7.79
C PHE A 95 -1.75 9.36 -6.75
N TYR A 96 -1.88 10.26 -5.79
CA TYR A 96 -0.93 10.39 -4.69
C TYR A 96 -1.65 10.79 -3.40
N THR A 97 -1.05 10.46 -2.27
CA THR A 97 -1.50 10.90 -0.94
C THR A 97 -0.30 11.40 -0.14
N SER A 98 -0.54 12.37 0.75
CA SER A 98 0.50 12.94 1.61
C SER A 98 0.58 12.20 2.96
N TYR A 99 1.81 12.16 3.53
CA TYR A 99 2.10 11.66 4.87
C TYR A 99 3.23 12.47 5.53
N THR A 100 3.29 13.76 5.25
CA THR A 100 4.35 14.67 5.69
C THR A 100 4.59 14.63 7.19
N THR A 101 3.53 14.63 7.99
CA THR A 101 3.57 14.65 9.46
C THR A 101 3.75 13.26 10.10
N SER A 102 3.85 12.20 9.30
CA SER A 102 3.97 10.83 9.81
C SER A 102 5.33 10.55 10.46
N SER A 103 5.33 9.63 11.44
CA SER A 103 6.56 9.17 12.09
C SER A 103 7.55 8.50 11.10
N PRO A 104 8.84 8.49 11.40
CA PRO A 104 9.85 7.81 10.55
C PRO A 104 9.53 6.34 10.28
N GLU A 105 8.98 5.62 11.26
CA GLU A 105 8.59 4.22 11.15
C GLU A 105 7.46 4.04 10.15
N ARG A 106 6.45 4.93 10.18
CA ARG A 106 5.32 4.92 9.25
C ARG A 106 5.78 5.25 7.84
N LYS A 107 6.66 6.25 7.66
CA LYS A 107 7.27 6.58 6.37
C LYS A 107 8.07 5.41 5.80
N ASN A 108 8.87 4.72 6.65
CA ASN A 108 9.57 3.50 6.26
C ASN A 108 8.59 2.42 5.75
N ASN A 109 7.49 2.17 6.45
CA ASN A 109 6.52 1.14 6.07
C ASN A 109 5.86 1.45 4.72
N ILE A 110 5.52 2.71 4.48
CA ILE A 110 4.99 3.18 3.19
C ILE A 110 6.00 2.93 2.07
N SER A 111 7.28 3.27 2.29
CA SER A 111 8.35 3.04 1.32
C SER A 111 8.56 1.56 1.02
N VAL A 112 8.58 0.69 2.04
CA VAL A 112 8.71 -0.77 1.86
C VAL A 112 7.56 -1.32 1.04
N ALA A 113 6.31 -0.92 1.33
CA ALA A 113 5.15 -1.37 0.58
C ALA A 113 5.12 -0.82 -0.86
N ALA A 114 5.51 0.44 -1.05
CA ALA A 114 5.62 1.05 -2.38
C ALA A 114 6.65 0.33 -3.25
N ASN A 115 7.83 0.03 -2.69
CA ASN A 115 8.89 -0.71 -3.40
C ASN A 115 8.44 -2.12 -3.81
N ALA A 116 7.61 -2.79 -3.01
CA ALA A 116 7.06 -4.09 -3.36
C ALA A 116 6.04 -4.03 -4.52
N LEU A 117 5.36 -2.89 -4.69
CA LEU A 117 4.42 -2.66 -5.78
C LEU A 117 5.10 -2.18 -7.07
N ASP A 118 6.27 -1.53 -6.96
CA ASP A 118 6.90 -0.88 -8.11
C ASP A 118 7.27 -1.90 -9.20
N ASN A 119 6.98 -1.53 -10.45
CA ASN A 119 7.16 -2.38 -11.63
C ASN A 119 6.31 -3.67 -11.64
N THR A 120 5.22 -3.74 -10.87
CA THR A 120 4.28 -4.86 -11.00
C THR A 120 3.61 -4.83 -12.36
N PHE A 121 3.61 -5.99 -13.01
CA PHE A 121 3.02 -6.20 -14.33
C PHE A 121 1.77 -7.07 -14.20
N ILE A 122 0.67 -6.65 -14.81
CA ILE A 122 -0.63 -7.35 -14.77
C ILE A 122 -1.02 -7.69 -16.20
N ASP A 123 -1.02 -8.96 -16.52
CA ASP A 123 -1.42 -9.46 -17.86
C ASP A 123 -2.88 -9.11 -18.17
N VAL A 124 -3.23 -9.16 -19.45
CA VAL A 124 -4.61 -9.04 -19.92
C VAL A 124 -5.47 -10.12 -19.29
N GLY A 125 -6.58 -9.72 -18.67
CA GLY A 125 -7.47 -10.62 -17.92
C GLY A 125 -6.92 -11.08 -16.58
N GLY A 126 -5.69 -10.67 -16.21
CA GLY A 126 -5.09 -11.01 -14.93
C GLY A 126 -5.71 -10.23 -13.77
N GLU A 127 -5.86 -10.88 -12.62
CA GLU A 127 -6.27 -10.24 -11.38
C GLU A 127 -5.04 -9.85 -10.56
N PHE A 128 -5.03 -8.62 -10.07
CA PHE A 128 -4.07 -8.11 -9.10
C PHE A 128 -4.59 -8.33 -7.67
N SER A 129 -3.71 -8.74 -6.76
CA SER A 129 -3.92 -8.78 -5.31
C SER A 129 -2.83 -7.95 -4.62
N PHE A 130 -3.25 -6.99 -3.80
CA PHE A 130 -2.33 -6.19 -3.00
C PHE A 130 -1.59 -7.06 -1.98
N ASN A 131 -2.32 -7.94 -1.30
CA ASN A 131 -1.75 -8.80 -0.28
C ASN A 131 -0.73 -9.80 -0.84
N ASP A 132 -1.02 -10.40 -1.99
CA ASP A 132 -0.10 -11.34 -2.65
C ASP A 132 1.17 -10.61 -3.13
N THR A 133 1.03 -9.39 -3.67
CA THR A 133 2.16 -8.60 -4.19
C THR A 133 3.03 -8.05 -3.06
N VAL A 134 2.43 -7.39 -2.07
CA VAL A 134 3.16 -6.75 -0.97
C VAL A 134 3.63 -7.78 0.06
N GLY A 135 2.87 -8.87 0.24
CA GLY A 135 3.18 -9.96 1.14
C GLY A 135 3.02 -9.61 2.62
N ALA A 136 3.53 -10.47 3.49
CA ALA A 136 3.40 -10.33 4.95
C ALA A 136 4.14 -9.08 5.48
N ARG A 137 3.49 -8.33 6.38
CA ARG A 137 4.05 -7.13 7.02
C ARG A 137 4.77 -7.56 8.29
N THR A 138 6.04 -7.93 8.19
CA THR A 138 6.87 -8.41 9.31
C THR A 138 8.14 -7.59 9.46
N GLU A 139 8.70 -7.55 10.66
CA GLU A 139 9.97 -6.88 10.92
C GLU A 139 11.11 -7.46 10.08
N ALA A 140 11.11 -8.77 9.83
CA ALA A 140 12.09 -9.44 8.98
C ALA A 140 12.06 -8.94 7.53
N ARG A 141 10.94 -8.36 7.06
CA ARG A 141 10.80 -7.73 5.75
C ARG A 141 11.00 -6.21 5.80
N GLY A 142 11.50 -5.67 6.90
CA GLY A 142 11.81 -4.25 7.07
C GLY A 142 10.66 -3.37 7.53
N TYR A 143 9.49 -3.95 7.84
CA TYR A 143 8.41 -3.17 8.44
C TYR A 143 8.67 -2.88 9.91
N LYS A 144 8.23 -1.72 10.38
CA LYS A 144 8.38 -1.22 11.75
C LYS A 144 7.02 -1.07 12.43
N LYS A 145 7.03 -0.99 13.76
CA LYS A 145 5.84 -0.65 14.53
C LYS A 145 5.48 0.81 14.31
N ALA A 146 4.21 1.08 14.02
CA ALA A 146 3.63 2.40 13.89
C ALA A 146 2.13 2.30 14.20
N LYS A 147 1.41 3.42 14.31
CA LYS A 147 -0.03 3.41 14.61
C LYS A 147 -0.83 2.69 13.52
N ILE A 148 -1.65 1.73 13.95
CA ILE A 148 -2.64 0.99 13.14
C ILE A 148 -4.01 1.11 13.79
N ILE A 149 -5.08 0.86 13.01
CA ILE A 149 -6.46 0.82 13.52
C ILE A 149 -6.85 -0.65 13.73
N VAL A 150 -7.16 -1.04 14.97
CA VAL A 150 -7.65 -2.38 15.33
C VAL A 150 -8.87 -2.23 16.22
N GLY A 151 -10.00 -2.82 15.80
CA GLY A 151 -11.24 -2.76 16.58
C GLY A 151 -11.73 -1.34 16.87
N GLY A 152 -11.51 -0.40 15.94
CA GLY A 152 -11.90 0.99 16.11
C GLY A 152 -11.02 1.79 17.08
N LYS A 153 -9.81 1.34 17.37
CA LYS A 153 -8.83 2.03 18.22
C LYS A 153 -7.47 2.11 17.53
N PHE A 154 -6.72 3.18 17.85
CA PHE A 154 -5.33 3.30 17.41
C PHE A 154 -4.43 2.55 18.38
N VAL A 155 -3.65 1.61 17.86
CA VAL A 155 -2.66 0.82 18.61
C VAL A 155 -1.35 0.74 17.85
N ASP A 156 -0.25 0.45 18.54
CA ASP A 156 1.02 0.22 17.87
C ASP A 156 1.07 -1.19 17.27
N GLY A 157 1.38 -1.26 15.98
CA GLY A 157 1.46 -2.53 15.26
C GLY A 157 2.40 -2.45 14.07
N VAL A 158 2.93 -3.61 13.66
CA VAL A 158 3.85 -3.69 12.52
C VAL A 158 3.10 -3.40 11.21
N GLY A 159 3.64 -2.51 10.38
CA GLY A 159 3.08 -2.18 9.08
C GLY A 159 2.10 -1.01 9.07
N GLY A 160 2.04 -0.19 10.14
CA GLY A 160 1.26 1.05 10.12
C GLY A 160 1.68 1.94 8.95
N GLY A 161 0.69 2.40 8.15
CA GLY A 161 0.89 3.16 6.91
C GLY A 161 0.62 2.38 5.62
N VAL A 162 0.62 1.04 5.64
CA VAL A 162 0.42 0.22 4.43
C VAL A 162 -0.96 0.43 3.80
N CYS A 163 -2.01 0.67 4.59
CA CYS A 163 -3.35 0.99 4.08
C CYS A 163 -3.40 2.31 3.30
N GLN A 164 -2.48 3.25 3.54
CA GLN A 164 -2.38 4.45 2.71
C GLN A 164 -1.83 4.12 1.31
N VAL A 165 -0.92 3.15 1.21
CA VAL A 165 -0.40 2.67 -0.09
C VAL A 165 -1.50 1.96 -0.88
N SER A 166 -2.27 1.06 -0.25
CA SER A 166 -3.41 0.39 -0.91
C SER A 166 -4.50 1.37 -1.32
N THR A 167 -4.80 2.37 -0.49
CA THR A 167 -5.74 3.45 -0.81
C THR A 167 -5.27 4.26 -2.02
N THR A 168 -3.98 4.61 -2.08
CA THR A 168 -3.42 5.35 -3.23
C THR A 168 -3.52 4.52 -4.52
N LEU A 169 -3.23 3.22 -4.45
CA LEU A 169 -3.37 2.31 -5.59
C LEU A 169 -4.83 2.13 -6.01
N TYR A 170 -5.75 1.97 -5.06
CA TYR A 170 -7.19 1.87 -5.32
C TYR A 170 -7.69 3.06 -6.15
N ASN A 171 -7.31 4.26 -5.76
CA ASN A 171 -7.70 5.46 -6.46
C ASN A 171 -7.06 5.56 -7.86
N ALA A 172 -5.80 5.18 -8.01
CA ALA A 172 -5.16 5.09 -9.33
C ALA A 172 -5.87 4.06 -10.23
N ALA A 173 -6.29 2.92 -9.68
CA ALA A 173 -7.03 1.89 -10.40
C ALA A 173 -8.42 2.37 -10.84
N LEU A 174 -9.17 3.04 -9.95
CA LEU A 174 -10.46 3.66 -10.28
C LEU A 174 -10.33 4.69 -11.41
N LEU A 175 -9.35 5.59 -11.31
CA LEU A 175 -9.10 6.62 -12.33
C LEU A 175 -8.58 6.03 -13.65
N SER A 176 -8.00 4.82 -13.62
CA SER A 176 -7.62 4.05 -14.81
C SER A 176 -8.79 3.28 -15.43
N GLY A 177 -9.97 3.32 -14.84
CA GLY A 177 -11.15 2.59 -15.30
C GLY A 177 -11.05 1.08 -15.14
N LEU A 178 -10.14 0.57 -14.29
CA LEU A 178 -10.00 -0.86 -14.04
C LEU A 178 -11.12 -1.40 -13.14
N LYS A 179 -11.51 -2.64 -13.36
CA LYS A 179 -12.58 -3.28 -12.61
C LYS A 179 -12.09 -3.72 -11.23
N ILE A 180 -12.52 -3.01 -10.18
CA ILE A 180 -12.28 -3.40 -8.79
C ILE A 180 -13.12 -4.63 -8.44
N THR A 181 -12.49 -5.68 -7.89
CA THR A 181 -13.14 -6.93 -7.48
C THR A 181 -13.23 -7.09 -5.98
N GLU A 182 -12.31 -6.46 -5.22
CA GLU A 182 -12.34 -6.45 -3.77
C GLU A 182 -11.79 -5.14 -3.22
N TYR A 183 -12.49 -4.56 -2.25
CA TYR A 183 -12.05 -3.42 -1.45
C TYR A 183 -12.76 -3.44 -0.09
N HIS A 184 -12.15 -2.80 0.91
CA HIS A 184 -12.71 -2.67 2.26
C HIS A 184 -12.54 -1.23 2.76
N SER A 185 -13.55 -0.71 3.48
CA SER A 185 -13.43 0.58 4.17
C SER A 185 -12.74 0.42 5.53
N HIS A 186 -12.11 1.49 6.01
CA HIS A 186 -11.74 1.56 7.42
C HIS A 186 -12.99 1.69 8.30
N SER A 187 -12.87 1.26 9.55
CA SER A 187 -13.94 1.44 10.55
C SER A 187 -14.03 2.89 11.06
N LEU A 188 -12.93 3.63 10.99
CA LEU A 188 -12.80 5.03 11.37
C LEU A 188 -12.41 5.88 10.17
N PRO A 189 -12.74 7.18 10.18
CA PRO A 189 -12.25 8.11 9.17
C PRO A 189 -10.72 8.14 9.13
N VAL A 190 -10.15 8.22 7.93
CA VAL A 190 -8.72 8.44 7.70
C VAL A 190 -8.50 9.80 7.04
N SER A 191 -7.45 10.52 7.43
CA SER A 191 -7.24 11.92 7.04
C SER A 191 -6.66 12.11 5.63
N TYR A 192 -6.03 11.09 5.07
CA TYR A 192 -5.28 11.20 3.82
C TYR A 192 -6.10 10.97 2.55
N ILE A 193 -7.44 10.77 2.68
CA ILE A 193 -8.34 10.52 1.55
C ILE A 193 -9.78 10.93 1.89
N ALA A 194 -10.51 11.37 0.90
CA ALA A 194 -11.95 11.63 1.02
C ALA A 194 -12.73 10.35 1.37
N PRO A 195 -13.82 10.45 2.16
CA PRO A 195 -14.68 9.32 2.50
C PRO A 195 -15.12 8.52 1.27
N SER A 196 -15.30 7.22 1.45
CA SER A 196 -15.66 6.26 0.39
C SER A 196 -14.65 6.15 -0.76
N PHE A 197 -13.37 6.52 -0.51
CA PHE A 197 -12.26 6.29 -1.44
C PHE A 197 -11.04 5.65 -0.76
N ASP A 198 -11.15 5.23 0.47
CA ASP A 198 -10.15 4.44 1.18
C ASP A 198 -10.21 2.95 0.78
N ALA A 199 -9.08 2.25 0.93
CA ALA A 199 -8.97 0.81 0.75
C ALA A 199 -8.13 0.21 1.87
N MET A 200 -8.80 -0.28 2.92
CA MET A 200 -8.18 -0.97 4.03
C MET A 200 -7.73 -2.36 3.59
N VAL A 201 -6.54 -2.75 4.01
CA VAL A 201 -5.98 -4.10 3.80
C VAL A 201 -5.42 -4.64 5.11
N ASN A 202 -5.53 -5.96 5.30
CA ASN A 202 -4.88 -6.66 6.40
C ASN A 202 -4.37 -8.04 5.93
N SER A 203 -3.57 -8.69 6.77
CA SER A 203 -3.01 -10.01 6.45
C SER A 203 -4.05 -11.10 6.76
N GLY A 204 -4.99 -11.37 5.85
CA GLY A 204 -5.84 -12.54 5.93
C GLY A 204 -7.34 -12.36 5.74
N SER A 205 -7.90 -11.15 5.88
CA SER A 205 -9.35 -10.95 5.77
C SER A 205 -9.79 -9.78 4.90
N ALA A 206 -8.88 -8.89 4.52
CA ALA A 206 -9.20 -7.74 3.67
C ALA A 206 -8.08 -7.51 2.66
N ASP A 207 -8.43 -7.47 1.39
CA ASP A 207 -7.51 -7.22 0.29
C ASP A 207 -8.01 -6.09 -0.61
N LEU A 208 -7.14 -5.57 -1.43
CA LEU A 208 -7.49 -4.75 -2.59
C LEU A 208 -7.20 -5.59 -3.82
N ARG A 209 -8.25 -5.89 -4.60
CA ARG A 209 -8.14 -6.65 -5.84
C ARG A 209 -8.80 -5.92 -6.98
N PHE A 210 -8.21 -6.04 -8.16
CA PHE A 210 -8.78 -5.54 -9.41
C PHE A 210 -8.29 -6.36 -10.59
N ILE A 211 -9.07 -6.35 -11.68
CA ILE A 211 -8.76 -7.08 -12.92
C ILE A 211 -8.28 -6.09 -13.97
N ASN A 212 -7.25 -6.48 -14.70
CA ASN A 212 -6.90 -5.85 -15.95
C ASN A 212 -7.87 -6.34 -17.05
N ASP A 213 -8.99 -5.65 -17.18
CA ASP A 213 -10.01 -5.90 -18.21
C ASP A 213 -9.77 -5.13 -19.52
N THR A 214 -8.54 -4.63 -19.70
CA THR A 214 -8.11 -3.94 -20.93
C THR A 214 -7.49 -4.95 -21.93
N HIS A 215 -7.12 -4.46 -23.11
CA HIS A 215 -6.55 -5.30 -24.18
C HIS A 215 -5.01 -5.38 -24.12
N ASN A 216 -4.38 -4.61 -23.20
CA ASN A 216 -2.93 -4.55 -23.04
C ASN A 216 -2.55 -4.75 -21.57
N PRO A 217 -1.30 -5.19 -21.32
CA PRO A 217 -0.80 -5.25 -19.95
C PRO A 217 -0.88 -3.90 -19.24
N VAL A 218 -1.12 -3.95 -17.92
CA VAL A 218 -1.07 -2.80 -17.03
C VAL A 218 0.18 -2.88 -16.17
N ILE A 219 0.90 -1.76 -16.05
CA ILE A 219 2.13 -1.66 -15.25
C ILE A 219 1.88 -0.67 -14.11
N ILE A 220 2.18 -1.10 -12.89
CA ILE A 220 2.14 -0.24 -11.70
C ILE A 220 3.52 0.36 -11.50
N LYS A 221 3.61 1.69 -11.41
CA LYS A 221 4.78 2.42 -10.93
C LYS A 221 4.42 3.06 -9.60
N ALA A 222 5.17 2.73 -8.56
CA ALA A 222 4.98 3.24 -7.22
C ALA A 222 6.26 3.93 -6.73
N THR A 223 6.14 5.18 -6.27
CA THR A 223 7.25 5.94 -5.73
C THR A 223 6.85 6.59 -4.42
N ALA A 224 7.67 6.44 -3.39
CA ALA A 224 7.50 7.07 -2.10
C ALA A 224 8.70 7.96 -1.80
N ASN A 225 8.46 9.17 -1.31
CA ASN A 225 9.49 10.09 -0.83
C ASN A 225 9.24 10.43 0.65
N GLU A 226 9.83 11.48 1.19
CA GLU A 226 9.68 11.87 2.59
C GLU A 226 8.24 12.33 2.97
N SER A 227 7.41 12.67 2.01
CA SER A 227 6.10 13.30 2.24
C SER A 227 4.94 12.70 1.48
N THR A 228 5.17 12.02 0.35
CA THR A 228 4.11 11.55 -0.54
C THR A 228 4.37 10.14 -1.08
N ILE A 229 3.31 9.35 -1.17
CA ILE A 229 3.24 8.15 -2.00
C ILE A 229 2.49 8.48 -3.29
N ARG A 230 3.09 8.17 -4.42
CA ARG A 230 2.54 8.37 -5.76
C ARG A 230 2.48 7.05 -6.48
N ILE A 231 1.33 6.75 -7.07
CA ILE A 231 1.13 5.55 -7.88
C ILE A 231 0.62 5.97 -9.25
N THR A 232 1.30 5.49 -10.29
CA THR A 232 0.97 5.72 -11.68
C THR A 232 0.70 4.38 -12.35
N LEU A 233 -0.41 4.27 -13.05
CA LEU A 233 -0.75 3.11 -13.87
C LEU A 233 -0.49 3.43 -15.33
N TYR A 234 0.22 2.53 -16.01
CA TYR A 234 0.49 2.57 -17.43
C TYR A 234 -0.24 1.43 -18.13
N GLY A 235 -0.68 1.64 -19.35
CA GLY A 235 -1.39 0.67 -20.15
C GLY A 235 -1.82 1.27 -21.49
N GLU A 236 -2.83 0.69 -22.13
CA GLU A 236 -3.38 1.23 -23.37
C GLU A 236 -3.98 2.63 -23.19
N PRO A 237 -4.01 3.47 -24.25
CA PRO A 237 -4.65 4.77 -24.19
C PRO A 237 -6.14 4.66 -23.83
N MET A 238 -6.62 5.58 -23.01
CA MET A 238 -8.03 5.72 -22.63
C MET A 238 -8.66 6.90 -23.38
N LYS A 239 -9.91 6.75 -23.80
CA LYS A 239 -10.75 7.86 -24.29
C LYS A 239 -11.49 8.53 -23.13
N GLU A 240 -11.85 7.72 -22.14
CA GLU A 240 -12.55 8.18 -20.96
C GLU A 240 -11.57 8.76 -19.93
N LYS A 241 -12.04 9.75 -19.18
CA LYS A 241 -11.45 10.19 -17.94
C LYS A 241 -12.44 9.94 -16.81
N PHE A 242 -11.92 9.72 -15.61
CA PHE A 242 -12.74 9.52 -14.43
C PHE A 242 -12.41 10.55 -13.37
N VAL A 243 -13.43 11.06 -12.70
CA VAL A 243 -13.34 11.99 -11.57
C VAL A 243 -14.08 11.38 -10.41
N ARG A 244 -13.53 11.51 -9.21
CA ARG A 244 -14.11 11.00 -7.97
C ARG A 244 -14.96 12.09 -7.32
N LYS A 245 -16.13 11.71 -6.79
CA LYS A 245 -16.97 12.57 -5.97
C LYS A 245 -17.35 11.83 -4.69
N SER A 246 -16.99 12.38 -3.54
CA SER A 246 -17.40 11.92 -2.20
C SER A 246 -18.57 12.78 -1.72
N VAL A 247 -19.58 12.14 -1.13
CA VAL A 247 -20.73 12.82 -0.55
C VAL A 247 -20.97 12.28 0.86
N ILE A 248 -20.88 13.13 1.87
CA ILE A 248 -21.31 12.79 3.22
C ILE A 248 -22.84 12.88 3.26
N THR A 249 -23.49 11.74 3.52
CA THR A 249 -24.97 11.63 3.51
C THR A 249 -25.58 11.78 4.90
N ASP A 250 -24.82 11.49 5.95
CA ASP A 250 -25.28 11.55 7.33
C ASP A 250 -24.10 11.72 8.29
N LYS A 251 -24.28 12.44 9.39
CA LYS A 251 -23.31 12.61 10.46
C LYS A 251 -23.71 11.79 11.67
N ILE A 252 -22.76 11.10 12.30
CA ILE A 252 -22.93 10.34 13.53
C ILE A 252 -22.30 11.17 14.63
N ALA A 253 -23.11 11.62 15.60
CA ALA A 253 -22.63 12.49 16.67
C ALA A 253 -21.43 11.89 17.41
N ALA A 254 -20.49 12.74 17.78
CA ALA A 254 -19.40 12.37 18.68
C ALA A 254 -19.99 11.95 20.04
N PRO A 255 -19.57 10.82 20.62
CA PRO A 255 -19.97 10.45 21.98
C PRO A 255 -19.31 11.39 23.00
N GLU A 256 -19.84 11.45 24.21
CA GLU A 256 -19.17 12.12 25.32
C GLU A 256 -17.82 11.44 25.64
N GLU A 257 -16.83 12.22 26.06
CA GLU A 257 -15.53 11.71 26.48
C GLU A 257 -15.68 10.76 27.66
N GLU A 258 -14.87 9.70 27.69
CA GLU A 258 -14.79 8.78 28.79
C GLU A 258 -13.75 9.24 29.82
N VAL A 259 -14.18 9.47 31.04
CA VAL A 259 -13.28 9.76 32.16
C VAL A 259 -12.82 8.41 32.73
N ILE A 260 -11.52 8.16 32.71
CA ILE A 260 -10.91 6.95 33.30
C ILE A 260 -9.88 7.36 34.34
N ALA A 261 -9.78 6.59 35.41
CA ALA A 261 -8.78 6.79 36.44
C ALA A 261 -7.39 6.33 35.94
N ASP A 262 -6.31 6.99 36.36
CA ASP A 262 -4.93 6.61 36.12
C ASP A 262 -4.50 5.50 37.10
N ASP A 263 -5.12 4.31 36.97
CA ASP A 263 -4.82 3.18 37.86
C ASP A 263 -3.45 2.55 37.58
N ASP A 264 -2.94 2.72 36.36
CA ASP A 264 -1.64 2.18 35.93
C ASP A 264 -0.46 3.14 36.18
N GLY A 265 -0.74 4.40 36.60
CA GLY A 265 0.27 5.43 36.86
C GLY A 265 0.99 5.89 35.60
N GLU A 266 0.29 5.89 34.47
CA GLU A 266 0.83 6.32 33.17
C GLU A 266 1.10 7.84 33.15
N PHE A 267 0.39 8.59 34.02
CA PHE A 267 0.49 10.05 34.16
C PHE A 267 0.86 10.44 35.60
N PRO A 268 2.09 10.15 36.04
CA PRO A 268 2.50 10.37 37.44
C PRO A 268 2.49 11.86 37.87
N GLU A 269 2.40 12.78 36.89
CA GLU A 269 2.26 14.22 37.13
C GLU A 269 0.84 14.65 37.55
N LEU A 270 -0.17 13.77 37.34
CA LEU A 270 -1.56 14.09 37.69
C LEU A 270 -1.89 13.66 39.11
N TYR A 271 -2.28 14.63 39.93
CA TYR A 271 -2.78 14.39 41.29
C TYR A 271 -4.29 14.07 41.31
N GLU A 272 -4.76 13.51 42.41
CA GLU A 272 -6.18 13.21 42.65
C GLU A 272 -7.06 14.44 42.37
N GLY A 273 -8.07 14.28 41.48
CA GLY A 273 -8.95 15.36 41.04
C GLY A 273 -8.45 16.18 39.85
N GLU A 274 -7.20 15.99 39.40
CA GLU A 274 -6.69 16.62 38.18
C GLU A 274 -7.00 15.75 36.98
N ARG A 275 -7.30 16.39 35.83
CA ARG A 275 -7.72 15.72 34.62
C ARG A 275 -6.87 16.15 33.43
N LYS A 276 -6.57 15.21 32.55
CA LYS A 276 -5.85 15.44 31.33
C LYS A 276 -6.63 14.83 30.16
N VAL A 277 -6.91 15.63 29.15
CA VAL A 277 -7.50 15.14 27.91
C VAL A 277 -6.42 14.40 27.15
N VAL A 278 -6.62 13.09 26.93
CA VAL A 278 -5.71 12.23 26.15
C VAL A 278 -6.14 12.19 24.69
N SER A 279 -7.46 12.24 24.45
CA SER A 279 -8.00 12.34 23.08
C SER A 279 -9.39 12.94 23.14
N TYR A 280 -9.76 13.74 22.14
CA TYR A 280 -11.10 14.25 21.95
C TYR A 280 -12.01 13.27 21.25
N SER A 281 -13.31 13.32 21.54
CA SER A 281 -14.32 12.60 20.78
C SER A 281 -14.43 13.18 19.37
N LYS A 282 -14.68 12.30 18.37
CA LYS A 282 -14.85 12.70 16.98
C LYS A 282 -16.15 12.19 16.40
N GLU A 283 -16.76 12.97 15.54
CA GLU A 283 -17.94 12.56 14.77
C GLU A 283 -17.56 11.41 13.83
N GLY A 284 -18.51 10.51 13.62
CA GLY A 284 -18.52 9.57 12.52
C GLY A 284 -19.43 10.09 11.41
N TYR A 285 -19.49 9.35 10.29
CA TYR A 285 -20.37 9.71 9.17
C TYR A 285 -20.69 8.53 8.28
N LYS A 286 -21.79 8.67 7.52
CA LYS A 286 -22.07 7.84 6.34
C LYS A 286 -21.72 8.64 5.09
N SER A 287 -21.19 7.95 4.10
CA SER A 287 -20.79 8.58 2.84
C SER A 287 -21.04 7.70 1.65
N GLU A 288 -21.10 8.32 0.49
CA GLU A 288 -21.22 7.67 -0.80
C GLU A 288 -20.10 8.13 -1.73
N GLY A 289 -19.47 7.16 -2.39
CA GLY A 289 -18.45 7.41 -3.42
C GLY A 289 -19.04 7.27 -4.82
N TYR A 290 -18.77 8.27 -5.66
CA TYR A 290 -19.18 8.30 -7.06
C TYR A 290 -17.97 8.41 -7.98
N LEU A 291 -18.04 7.71 -9.11
CA LEU A 291 -17.08 7.84 -10.20
C LEU A 291 -17.81 8.50 -11.39
N ILE A 292 -17.37 9.70 -11.74
CA ILE A 292 -17.95 10.46 -12.86
C ILE A 292 -17.10 10.17 -14.08
N LYS A 293 -17.73 9.64 -15.12
CA LYS A 293 -17.10 9.33 -16.40
C LYS A 293 -17.21 10.55 -17.32
N LEU A 294 -16.07 10.98 -17.85
CA LEU A 294 -15.96 12.07 -18.79
C LEU A 294 -15.53 11.54 -20.17
N ILE A 295 -16.12 12.05 -21.24
CA ILE A 295 -15.66 11.88 -22.63
C ILE A 295 -15.46 13.27 -23.21
N ASP A 296 -14.30 13.52 -23.76
CA ASP A 296 -13.89 14.84 -24.30
C ASP A 296 -14.13 15.99 -23.30
N GLY A 297 -13.95 15.70 -21.99
CA GLY A 297 -14.12 16.66 -20.91
C GLY A 297 -15.55 16.86 -20.44
N ALA A 298 -16.56 16.29 -21.13
CA ALA A 298 -17.95 16.38 -20.74
C ALA A 298 -18.38 15.18 -19.87
N PRO A 299 -19.12 15.36 -18.77
CA PRO A 299 -19.64 14.27 -17.95
C PRO A 299 -20.73 13.51 -18.71
N VAL A 300 -20.55 12.20 -18.85
CA VAL A 300 -21.49 11.31 -19.56
C VAL A 300 -22.18 10.32 -18.62
N ALA A 301 -21.63 10.05 -17.46
CA ALA A 301 -22.22 9.17 -16.45
C ALA A 301 -21.70 9.51 -15.05
N SER A 302 -22.57 9.34 -14.04
CA SER A 302 -22.22 9.35 -12.63
C SER A 302 -22.58 7.98 -12.05
N ILE A 303 -21.57 7.24 -11.59
CA ILE A 303 -21.70 5.85 -11.15
C ILE A 303 -21.41 5.81 -9.65
N LYS A 304 -22.44 5.48 -8.85
CA LYS A 304 -22.22 5.20 -7.43
C LYS A 304 -21.44 3.90 -7.31
N ILE A 305 -20.24 3.99 -6.75
CA ILE A 305 -19.33 2.83 -6.61
C ILE A 305 -19.42 2.16 -5.25
N ARG A 306 -19.74 2.92 -4.18
CA ARG A 306 -19.84 2.38 -2.82
C ARG A 306 -20.62 3.30 -1.88
N SER A 307 -21.00 2.76 -0.73
CA SER A 307 -21.53 3.48 0.43
C SER A 307 -20.86 2.91 1.66
N ASP A 308 -20.39 3.79 2.55
CA ASP A 308 -19.63 3.41 3.73
C ASP A 308 -20.18 4.09 4.97
N THR A 309 -19.86 3.49 6.13
CA THR A 309 -20.14 4.06 7.44
C THR A 309 -18.84 4.05 8.24
N TYR A 310 -18.44 5.22 8.70
CA TYR A 310 -17.29 5.43 9.57
C TYR A 310 -17.81 5.73 10.98
N ALA A 311 -17.38 4.95 11.96
CA ALA A 311 -17.83 5.09 13.33
C ALA A 311 -17.31 6.41 13.93
N SER A 312 -18.09 6.97 14.86
CA SER A 312 -17.60 8.03 15.75
C SER A 312 -16.54 7.46 16.71
N LEU A 313 -15.62 8.29 17.14
CA LEU A 313 -14.56 7.94 18.08
C LEU A 313 -14.85 8.58 19.44
N LYS A 314 -14.79 7.77 20.51
CA LYS A 314 -14.94 8.23 21.87
C LYS A 314 -13.63 8.78 22.39
N GLY A 315 -13.63 9.99 22.88
CA GLY A 315 -12.48 10.62 23.51
C GLY A 315 -12.20 10.04 24.90
N LYS A 316 -11.00 10.31 25.41
CA LYS A 316 -10.51 9.80 26.69
C LYS A 316 -9.94 10.95 27.51
N ILE A 317 -10.44 11.08 28.73
CA ILE A 317 -9.93 11.96 29.77
C ILE A 317 -9.36 11.07 30.88
N VAL A 318 -8.13 11.33 31.30
CA VAL A 318 -7.52 10.61 32.44
C VAL A 318 -7.62 11.47 33.67
N GLU A 319 -8.08 10.88 34.77
CA GLU A 319 -8.13 11.51 36.11
C GLU A 319 -7.03 10.92 36.99
N GLY A 320 -6.18 11.79 37.53
CA GLY A 320 -5.04 11.41 38.36
C GLY A 320 -5.43 10.71 39.67
N ARG A 321 -4.57 9.83 40.13
CA ARG A 321 -4.69 9.05 41.37
C ARG A 321 -3.57 9.35 42.36
N ALA A 322 -2.52 10.05 41.95
CA ALA A 322 -1.41 10.39 42.83
C ALA A 322 -1.87 11.33 43.95
N LYS A 323 -1.50 11.05 45.17
CA LYS A 323 -1.74 11.99 46.27
C LYS A 323 -0.74 13.13 46.17
N ARG A 324 -1.23 14.36 46.29
CA ARG A 324 -0.39 15.54 46.34
C ARG A 324 0.54 15.48 47.59
N PRO A 325 1.85 15.73 47.46
CA PRO A 325 2.76 15.81 48.61
C PRO A 325 2.25 16.83 49.62
N GLU A 326 2.22 16.44 50.90
CA GLU A 326 1.88 17.37 51.97
C GLU A 326 2.92 18.52 52.00
N GLY A 327 2.51 19.74 51.68
CA GLY A 327 3.37 20.94 51.77
C GLY A 327 3.23 22.01 50.71
N ASN A 328 2.47 21.78 49.65
CA ASN A 328 2.23 22.78 48.59
C ASN A 328 0.75 23.06 48.42
N GLU A 329 0.16 23.73 49.39
CA GLU A 329 -1.21 24.30 49.31
C GLU A 329 -1.19 25.73 48.74
N GLU A 330 -0.50 26.02 47.67
CA GLU A 330 -0.74 27.28 46.95
C GLU A 330 -0.49 27.09 45.44
N GLU A 331 -1.50 27.49 44.67
CA GLU A 331 -1.58 27.57 43.20
C GLU A 331 -1.98 26.30 42.48
N ASN A 332 -3.31 26.04 42.36
CA ASN A 332 -3.98 25.87 41.07
C ASN A 332 -5.42 25.39 41.25
N LEU A 333 -6.33 26.31 41.26
CA LEU A 333 -7.77 26.02 41.41
C LEU A 333 -8.47 25.76 40.07
N PHE A 334 -7.80 25.75 38.96
CA PHE A 334 -8.35 25.34 37.62
C PHE A 334 -7.22 24.87 36.71
N GLY A 335 -6.95 23.58 36.71
CA GLY A 335 -5.94 23.00 35.84
C GLY A 335 -6.53 21.97 34.87
N ILE A 336 -7.19 22.39 33.79
CA ILE A 336 -7.22 21.60 32.58
C ILE A 336 -5.95 21.99 31.82
N THR A 337 -4.91 21.14 31.86
CA THR A 337 -3.74 21.36 31.02
C THR A 337 -4.02 20.76 29.65
N GLU A 338 -4.22 21.63 28.66
CA GLU A 338 -4.20 21.21 27.25
C GLU A 338 -2.78 20.78 26.87
N ILE A 339 -2.66 19.65 26.20
CA ILE A 339 -1.38 19.21 25.65
C ILE A 339 -1.26 19.74 24.24
N ASP A 340 -0.36 20.69 24.04
CA ASP A 340 -0.05 21.31 22.74
C ASP A 340 0.49 20.33 21.66
N ASP A 341 0.79 19.07 21.99
CA ASP A 341 1.48 18.14 21.07
C ASP A 341 0.59 17.05 20.46
N PHE A 342 -0.69 16.92 20.88
CA PHE A 342 -1.57 15.87 20.33
C PHE A 342 -2.22 16.26 19.01
N ASP A 343 -2.30 17.54 18.68
CA ASP A 343 -2.86 18.06 17.43
C ASP A 343 -2.03 17.69 16.20
N LYS A 344 -0.75 17.37 16.36
CA LYS A 344 0.10 16.91 15.25
C LYS A 344 -0.29 15.55 14.66
N PHE A 345 -1.10 14.76 15.37
CA PHE A 345 -1.56 13.45 14.88
C PHE A 345 -3.01 13.44 14.42
N ASN A 346 -3.73 14.53 14.66
CA ASN A 346 -5.17 14.62 14.46
C ASN A 346 -5.60 15.76 13.52
N ASP A 347 -4.66 16.38 12.79
CA ASP A 347 -4.98 17.38 11.79
C ASP A 347 -5.87 16.77 10.68
N PHE A 348 -7.17 16.69 11.02
CA PHE A 348 -8.22 16.90 10.05
C PHE A 348 -8.36 18.43 9.91
N ASP A 349 -7.38 19.04 9.26
CA ASP A 349 -7.60 20.36 8.72
C ASP A 349 -8.57 20.19 7.55
N GLU A 350 -9.76 20.80 7.64
CA GLU A 350 -10.70 20.88 6.50
C GLU A 350 -10.02 21.50 5.27
N THR A 351 -8.85 22.15 5.46
CA THR A 351 -8.04 22.73 4.39
C THR A 351 -7.07 21.74 3.73
N ASP A 352 -6.78 20.57 4.35
CA ASP A 352 -6.07 19.45 3.69
C ASP A 352 -6.96 18.63 2.74
N TYR A 353 -8.23 18.94 2.63
CA TYR A 353 -9.02 18.73 1.43
C TYR A 353 -8.46 19.64 0.33
N ILE A 354 -7.18 19.44 0.02
CA ILE A 354 -6.54 20.12 -1.08
C ILE A 354 -7.42 19.86 -2.30
N ASP A 355 -7.88 20.93 -2.88
CA ASP A 355 -8.33 21.09 -4.26
C ASP A 355 -7.56 20.17 -5.23
N TYR A 356 -7.89 18.88 -5.14
CA TYR A 356 -7.52 17.93 -6.15
C TYR A 356 -8.59 18.01 -7.21
N ILE A 357 -8.34 18.87 -8.16
CA ILE A 357 -9.05 19.13 -9.37
C ILE A 357 -9.86 20.43 -9.25
N ASP A 358 -9.62 21.36 -10.17
CA ASP A 358 -10.69 22.21 -10.70
C ASP A 358 -11.93 21.32 -10.85
N GLU A 359 -12.77 21.24 -9.82
CA GLU A 359 -14.07 20.59 -9.92
C GLU A 359 -14.85 21.45 -10.91
N PRO A 360 -15.24 20.90 -12.07
CA PRO A 360 -16.24 21.57 -12.87
C PRO A 360 -17.48 21.69 -11.98
N ASP A 361 -18.03 22.88 -11.87
CA ASP A 361 -19.23 23.24 -11.10
C ASP A 361 -20.39 22.32 -11.52
N PHE A 362 -20.59 21.21 -10.78
CA PHE A 362 -21.62 20.21 -11.08
C PHE A 362 -22.99 20.57 -10.51
N ASP A 363 -23.12 21.65 -9.71
CA ASP A 363 -24.40 22.03 -9.12
C ASP A 363 -25.39 22.59 -10.16
N ASN A 364 -24.94 22.86 -11.38
CA ASN A 364 -25.77 23.32 -12.51
C ASN A 364 -26.35 22.22 -13.43
N TRP A 365 -26.13 20.92 -13.07
CA TRP A 365 -26.64 19.79 -13.87
C TRP A 365 -27.81 19.11 -13.14
N ARG A 366 -28.98 19.74 -13.17
CA ARG A 366 -30.29 19.12 -12.88
C ARG A 366 -31.11 19.04 -14.14
#